data_7080672b62a68331a26894aa4536bac5
#
_entry.id   7080672b62a68331a26894aa4536bac5
#
_cell.length_a   1.000
_cell.length_b   1.000
_cell.length_c   1.000
_cell.angle_alpha   90.00
_cell.angle_beta   90.00
_cell.angle_gamma   90.00
#
_symmetry.space_group_name_H-M   'P 1'
#
loop_
_entity.id
_entity.type
_entity.pdbx_description
1 polymer ?
#
loop_
_entity_poly.entity_id
_entity_poly.type
_entity_poly.pdbx_seq_one_letter_code
_entity_poly.pdbx_strand_id
1 'polypeptide(L)'
;MKFRIIIFFLLICFVSCKSLITNYLIGKADIYKDLKVLENHKGQTIVFFPMVHVGKESYYKDCKTIIDSLRNDGFKIFYENIAFKDELDSLTELEYNKKVRAILGFNSSMNSDNESLPKIYSKKNYILQDYALMGISQNDTNLDLDKKAIIDSIEKKYGKIQLTECDINTSLDDEYDCNSDYDKYAFEFKNKFRDSYISNEVLKLKEDKIVLIYGKMHWYFVYPDLIKNGFKLTQGKV
;
A
#
# COMPACT_ATOMS: atom_id res chain seq x y z
N MET A 1 9.64 -1.30 -45.28
CA MET A 1 8.48 -0.60 -44.66
C MET A 1 7.59 -1.52 -43.82
N LYS A 2 7.29 -2.75 -44.24
CA LYS A 2 6.42 -3.70 -43.51
C LYS A 2 6.95 -4.13 -42.11
N PHE A 3 8.26 -4.25 -41.94
CA PHE A 3 8.86 -4.66 -40.66
C PHE A 3 8.76 -3.60 -39.55
N ARG A 4 8.84 -2.30 -39.91
CA ARG A 4 8.67 -1.18 -38.94
C ARG A 4 7.23 -1.03 -38.43
N ILE A 5 6.26 -1.38 -39.26
CA ILE A 5 4.83 -1.33 -38.87
C ILE A 5 4.51 -2.45 -37.87
N ILE A 6 5.10 -3.64 -38.02
CA ILE A 6 4.89 -4.77 -37.08
C ILE A 6 5.48 -4.49 -35.72
N ILE A 7 6.67 -3.85 -35.64
CA ILE A 7 7.28 -3.44 -34.36
C ILE A 7 6.44 -2.38 -33.67
N PHE A 8 5.88 -1.44 -34.41
CA PHE A 8 5.00 -0.38 -33.84
C PHE A 8 3.69 -0.97 -33.31
N PHE A 9 3.10 -1.95 -33.98
CA PHE A 9 1.92 -2.67 -33.51
C PHE A 9 2.21 -3.51 -32.28
N LEU A 10 3.36 -4.18 -32.18
CA LEU A 10 3.78 -4.91 -30.99
C LEU A 10 3.99 -4.00 -29.79
N LEU A 11 4.59 -2.81 -29.96
CA LEU A 11 4.77 -1.82 -28.87
C LEU A 11 3.44 -1.30 -28.36
N ILE A 12 2.46 -1.04 -29.21
CA ILE A 12 1.11 -0.60 -28.82
C ILE A 12 0.40 -1.70 -28.02
N CYS A 13 0.58 -2.98 -28.38
CA CYS A 13 0.00 -4.10 -27.63
C CYS A 13 0.55 -4.21 -26.21
N PHE A 14 1.83 -3.93 -25.99
CA PHE A 14 2.45 -4.02 -24.65
C PHE A 14 1.97 -2.94 -23.69
N VAL A 15 1.71 -1.72 -24.13
CA VAL A 15 1.19 -0.63 -23.29
C VAL A 15 -0.29 -0.86 -22.95
N SER A 16 -1.07 -1.36 -23.92
CA SER A 16 -2.48 -1.70 -23.72
C SER A 16 -2.68 -2.88 -22.77
N CYS A 17 -1.75 -3.85 -22.75
CA CYS A 17 -1.84 -5.08 -21.97
C CYS A 17 -1.73 -4.82 -20.45
N LYS A 18 -0.85 -3.89 -20.00
CA LYS A 18 -0.70 -3.56 -18.57
C LYS A 18 -2.00 -3.01 -17.99
N SER A 19 -2.63 -2.07 -18.68
CA SER A 19 -3.89 -1.47 -18.23
C SER A 19 -5.05 -2.50 -18.18
N LEU A 20 -5.13 -3.41 -19.16
CA LEU A 20 -6.13 -4.48 -19.18
C LEU A 20 -5.95 -5.48 -18.04
N ILE A 21 -4.72 -5.90 -17.76
CA ILE A 21 -4.40 -6.83 -16.67
C ILE A 21 -4.73 -6.19 -15.32
N THR A 22 -4.30 -4.95 -15.09
CA THR A 22 -4.57 -4.23 -13.84
C THR A 22 -6.08 -4.08 -13.61
N ASN A 23 -6.83 -3.65 -14.63
CA ASN A 23 -8.30 -3.54 -14.54
C ASN A 23 -8.99 -4.88 -14.29
N TYR A 24 -8.46 -5.98 -14.85
CA TYR A 24 -8.97 -7.32 -14.62
C TYR A 24 -8.75 -7.77 -13.18
N LEU A 25 -7.55 -7.54 -12.64
CA LEU A 25 -7.21 -7.90 -11.26
C LEU A 25 -8.02 -7.09 -10.25
N ILE A 26 -8.16 -5.77 -10.46
CA ILE A 26 -8.99 -4.89 -9.61
C ILE A 26 -10.46 -5.33 -9.66
N GLY A 27 -10.98 -5.64 -10.86
CA GLY A 27 -12.38 -6.04 -11.03
C GLY A 27 -12.72 -7.41 -10.44
N LYS A 28 -11.71 -8.22 -10.09
CA LYS A 28 -11.86 -9.53 -9.45
C LYS A 28 -11.55 -9.53 -7.95
N ALA A 29 -11.19 -8.39 -7.39
CA ALA A 29 -10.97 -8.30 -5.96
C ALA A 29 -12.26 -8.69 -5.21
N ASP A 30 -12.15 -9.70 -4.37
CA ASP A 30 -13.26 -10.25 -3.57
C ASP A 30 -12.72 -10.54 -2.18
N ILE A 31 -13.00 -9.65 -1.25
CA ILE A 31 -12.42 -9.72 0.08
C ILE A 31 -12.82 -11.00 0.82
N TYR A 32 -14.02 -11.53 0.60
CA TYR A 32 -14.46 -12.78 1.25
C TYR A 32 -13.62 -13.99 0.83
N LYS A 33 -13.11 -13.99 -0.40
CA LYS A 33 -12.24 -15.06 -0.93
C LYS A 33 -10.78 -14.84 -0.66
N ASP A 34 -10.38 -13.56 -0.54
CA ASP A 34 -8.97 -13.18 -0.44
C ASP A 34 -8.44 -13.19 0.99
N LEU A 35 -9.30 -13.16 2.01
CA LEU A 35 -8.90 -13.25 3.42
C LEU A 35 -7.99 -14.44 3.73
N LYS A 36 -7.02 -14.22 4.62
CA LYS A 36 -6.11 -15.24 5.12
C LYS A 36 -6.21 -15.30 6.64
N VAL A 37 -6.32 -16.48 7.19
CA VAL A 37 -6.31 -16.68 8.64
C VAL A 37 -5.12 -17.54 9.02
N LEU A 38 -4.35 -17.05 9.99
CA LEU A 38 -3.21 -17.77 10.57
C LEU A 38 -3.43 -17.94 12.06
N GLU A 39 -2.98 -19.06 12.57
CA GLU A 39 -3.03 -19.36 14.00
C GLU A 39 -1.68 -19.90 14.46
N ASN A 40 -1.32 -19.61 15.71
CA ASN A 40 -0.14 -20.20 16.34
C ASN A 40 -0.53 -21.10 17.52
N HIS A 41 0.44 -21.87 18.01
CA HIS A 41 0.24 -22.80 19.13
C HIS A 41 -0.05 -22.10 20.48
N LYS A 42 0.09 -20.78 20.56
CA LYS A 42 -0.22 -19.99 21.75
C LYS A 42 -1.68 -19.48 21.76
N GLY A 43 -2.46 -19.82 20.72
CA GLY A 43 -3.86 -19.38 20.59
C GLY A 43 -4.04 -18.01 19.95
N GLN A 44 -2.96 -17.40 19.43
CA GLN A 44 -3.06 -16.12 18.72
C GLN A 44 -3.57 -16.36 17.30
N THR A 45 -4.55 -15.58 16.89
CA THR A 45 -5.17 -15.60 15.56
C THR A 45 -4.88 -14.29 14.83
N ILE A 46 -4.37 -14.36 13.60
CA ILE A 46 -4.16 -13.23 12.69
C ILE A 46 -5.07 -13.40 11.47
N VAL A 47 -5.92 -12.41 11.23
CA VAL A 47 -6.67 -12.27 9.97
C VAL A 47 -5.96 -11.24 9.11
N PHE A 48 -5.33 -11.69 8.02
CA PHE A 48 -4.72 -10.80 7.04
C PHE A 48 -5.74 -10.41 5.98
N PHE A 49 -5.92 -9.10 5.83
CA PHE A 49 -6.83 -8.44 4.89
C PHE A 49 -6.04 -7.92 3.69
N PRO A 50 -5.98 -8.66 2.57
CA PRO A 50 -5.19 -8.26 1.40
C PRO A 50 -5.93 -7.19 0.58
N MET A 51 -5.65 -5.93 0.90
CA MET A 51 -6.32 -4.79 0.30
C MET A 51 -5.88 -4.48 -1.12
N VAL A 52 -6.79 -3.85 -1.87
CA VAL A 52 -6.49 -3.14 -3.11
C VAL A 52 -6.67 -1.64 -2.88
N HIS A 53 -5.71 -0.82 -3.36
CA HIS A 53 -5.74 0.63 -3.17
C HIS A 53 -6.69 1.35 -4.13
N VAL A 54 -7.13 0.68 -5.19
CA VAL A 54 -8.14 1.16 -6.13
C VAL A 54 -9.16 0.05 -6.30
N GLY A 55 -10.43 0.34 -6.10
CA GLY A 55 -11.48 -0.66 -6.17
C GLY A 55 -12.87 -0.07 -6.36
N LYS A 56 -13.88 -0.92 -6.37
CA LYS A 56 -15.27 -0.48 -6.36
C LYS A 56 -15.66 -0.05 -4.95
N GLU A 57 -16.54 0.93 -4.84
CA GLU A 57 -17.12 1.34 -3.55
C GLU A 57 -17.74 0.16 -2.80
N SER A 58 -18.42 -0.76 -3.51
CA SER A 58 -18.99 -1.97 -2.91
C SER A 58 -17.95 -2.86 -2.25
N TYR A 59 -16.75 -2.98 -2.83
CA TYR A 59 -15.64 -3.74 -2.23
C TYR A 59 -15.26 -3.19 -0.86
N TYR A 60 -15.14 -1.87 -0.71
CA TYR A 60 -14.79 -1.24 0.58
C TYR A 60 -15.94 -1.34 1.59
N LYS A 61 -17.20 -1.32 1.15
CA LYS A 61 -18.35 -1.59 2.01
C LYS A 61 -18.39 -3.04 2.51
N ASP A 62 -18.00 -4.00 1.66
CA ASP A 62 -17.84 -5.39 2.06
C ASP A 62 -16.72 -5.54 3.10
N CYS A 63 -15.59 -4.84 2.88
CA CYS A 63 -14.51 -4.78 3.87
C CYS A 63 -15.02 -4.27 5.22
N LYS A 64 -15.78 -3.18 5.23
CA LYS A 64 -16.38 -2.63 6.46
C LYS A 64 -17.22 -3.67 7.19
N THR A 65 -18.08 -4.38 6.48
CA THR A 65 -18.95 -5.39 7.07
C THR A 65 -18.15 -6.46 7.82
N ILE A 66 -17.05 -6.93 7.21
CA ILE A 66 -16.19 -7.95 7.82
C ILE A 66 -15.38 -7.35 8.99
N ILE A 67 -14.83 -6.16 8.83
CA ILE A 67 -14.05 -5.46 9.86
C ILE A 67 -14.91 -5.22 11.10
N ASP A 68 -16.14 -4.74 10.92
CA ASP A 68 -17.07 -4.52 12.03
C ASP A 68 -17.43 -5.83 12.75
N SER A 69 -17.64 -6.93 12.00
CA SER A 69 -17.86 -8.25 12.59
C SER A 69 -16.66 -8.73 13.40
N LEU A 70 -15.46 -8.64 12.84
CA LEU A 70 -14.24 -9.04 13.54
C LEU A 70 -13.99 -8.18 14.80
N ARG A 71 -14.26 -6.88 14.71
CA ARG A 71 -14.16 -5.97 15.86
C ARG A 71 -15.13 -6.37 16.98
N ASN A 72 -16.39 -6.73 16.64
CA ASN A 72 -17.37 -7.22 17.59
C ASN A 72 -16.95 -8.56 18.21
N ASP A 73 -16.21 -9.38 17.48
CA ASP A 73 -15.63 -10.65 17.97
C ASP A 73 -14.34 -10.43 18.80
N GLY A 74 -13.96 -9.18 19.06
CA GLY A 74 -12.83 -8.81 19.92
C GLY A 74 -11.48 -8.72 19.21
N PHE A 75 -11.44 -8.74 17.89
CA PHE A 75 -10.20 -8.51 17.15
C PHE A 75 -9.76 -7.04 17.26
N LYS A 76 -8.45 -6.83 17.41
CA LYS A 76 -7.82 -5.52 17.30
C LYS A 76 -7.40 -5.29 15.84
N ILE A 77 -7.68 -4.08 15.36
CA ILE A 77 -7.45 -3.71 13.96
C ILE A 77 -6.14 -2.94 13.85
N PHE A 78 -5.26 -3.43 12.99
CA PHE A 78 -4.00 -2.79 12.61
C PHE A 78 -4.00 -2.57 11.11
N TYR A 79 -3.62 -1.38 10.66
CA TYR A 79 -3.74 -1.02 9.25
C TYR A 79 -2.48 -0.34 8.71
N GLU A 80 -2.35 -0.40 7.40
CA GLU A 80 -1.31 0.23 6.60
C GLU A 80 -1.62 1.71 6.40
N ASN A 81 -0.73 2.60 6.84
CA ASN A 81 -0.78 4.00 6.45
C ASN A 81 0.61 4.64 6.60
N ILE A 82 1.25 4.96 5.48
CA ILE A 82 2.53 5.67 5.48
C ILE A 82 2.27 7.14 5.80
N ALA A 83 2.44 7.51 7.07
CA ALA A 83 2.24 8.86 7.58
C ALA A 83 3.44 9.29 8.44
N PHE A 84 3.53 10.55 8.77
CA PHE A 84 4.39 11.00 9.84
C PHE A 84 3.75 10.65 11.18
N LYS A 85 4.53 10.07 12.10
CA LYS A 85 4.06 9.71 13.45
C LYS A 85 4.22 10.86 14.44
N ASP A 86 5.23 11.70 14.20
CA ASP A 86 5.48 12.90 15.01
C ASP A 86 5.08 14.15 14.22
N GLU A 87 4.70 15.19 14.94
CA GLU A 87 4.53 16.52 14.36
C GLU A 87 5.87 17.06 13.86
N LEU A 88 5.90 17.46 12.60
CA LEU A 88 7.03 18.13 11.97
C LEU A 88 6.67 19.58 11.68
N ASP A 89 7.67 20.46 11.65
CA ASP A 89 7.44 21.77 11.09
C ASP A 89 7.11 21.66 9.58
N SER A 90 6.33 22.60 9.07
CA SER A 90 5.77 22.54 7.72
C SER A 90 6.84 22.49 6.61
N LEU A 91 8.02 23.06 6.82
CA LEU A 91 9.10 23.02 5.83
C LEU A 91 9.74 21.64 5.78
N THR A 92 10.00 21.05 6.94
CA THR A 92 10.53 19.67 7.05
C THR A 92 9.53 18.67 6.46
N GLU A 93 8.25 18.79 6.81
CA GLU A 93 7.21 17.93 6.26
C GLU A 93 7.13 18.03 4.73
N LEU A 94 7.16 19.25 4.18
CA LEU A 94 7.18 19.49 2.75
C LEU A 94 8.38 18.84 2.07
N GLU A 95 9.59 19.00 2.65
CA GLU A 95 10.81 18.38 2.10
C GLU A 95 10.69 16.86 2.04
N TYR A 96 10.26 16.22 3.13
CA TYR A 96 10.10 14.76 3.17
C TYR A 96 9.02 14.27 2.20
N ASN A 97 7.90 14.97 2.07
CA ASN A 97 6.87 14.65 1.08
C ASN A 97 7.40 14.73 -0.35
N LYS A 98 8.20 15.74 -0.68
CA LYS A 98 8.87 15.86 -1.99
C LYS A 98 9.89 14.75 -2.23
N LYS A 99 10.66 14.34 -1.22
CA LYS A 99 11.57 13.19 -1.31
C LYS A 99 10.81 11.87 -1.56
N VAL A 100 9.70 11.65 -0.86
CA VAL A 100 8.83 10.49 -1.11
C VAL A 100 8.31 10.49 -2.54
N ARG A 101 7.82 11.63 -3.03
CA ARG A 101 7.35 11.78 -4.40
C ARG A 101 8.46 11.50 -5.43
N ALA A 102 9.67 12.00 -5.20
CA ALA A 102 10.82 11.75 -6.07
C ALA A 102 11.19 10.26 -6.15
N ILE A 103 11.01 9.49 -5.07
CA ILE A 103 11.23 8.04 -5.04
C ILE A 103 10.10 7.28 -5.73
N LEU A 104 8.86 7.68 -5.50
CA LEU A 104 7.69 6.93 -5.98
C LEU A 104 7.30 7.27 -7.42
N GLY A 105 7.70 8.44 -7.92
CA GLY A 105 7.26 8.97 -9.21
C GLY A 105 5.83 9.50 -9.20
N PHE A 106 5.20 9.62 -8.04
CA PHE A 106 3.85 10.17 -7.87
C PHE A 106 3.65 10.67 -6.44
N ASN A 107 2.64 11.51 -6.23
CA ASN A 107 2.30 11.99 -4.90
C ASN A 107 1.64 10.89 -4.06
N SER A 108 2.27 10.50 -2.95
CA SER A 108 1.74 9.49 -2.03
C SER A 108 0.65 10.01 -1.09
N SER A 109 0.53 11.32 -0.96
CA SER A 109 -0.52 11.99 -0.19
C SER A 109 -1.79 12.15 -1.03
N MET A 110 -2.19 11.12 -1.78
CA MET A 110 -3.44 11.16 -2.51
C MET A 110 -4.57 11.30 -1.48
N ASN A 111 -5.11 12.52 -1.40
CA ASN A 111 -6.39 12.74 -0.76
C ASN A 111 -7.40 11.82 -1.44
N SER A 112 -8.38 11.35 -0.69
CA SER A 112 -9.48 10.50 -1.15
C SER A 112 -10.32 11.10 -2.28
N ASP A 113 -9.96 12.28 -2.78
CA ASP A 113 -10.64 12.94 -3.87
C ASP A 113 -10.40 12.17 -5.17
N ASN A 114 -11.46 11.58 -5.69
CA ASN A 114 -11.46 10.77 -6.92
C ASN A 114 -10.90 11.49 -8.16
N GLU A 115 -10.63 12.79 -8.06
CA GLU A 115 -10.02 13.60 -9.12
C GLU A 115 -8.58 13.17 -9.46
N SER A 116 -7.88 12.52 -8.52
CA SER A 116 -6.52 12.04 -8.72
C SER A 116 -6.43 10.69 -9.46
N LEU A 117 -7.56 10.00 -9.68
CA LEU A 117 -7.56 8.73 -10.39
C LEU A 117 -7.41 8.92 -11.90
N PRO A 118 -6.50 8.16 -12.56
CA PRO A 118 -6.46 8.11 -14.01
C PRO A 118 -7.84 7.86 -14.59
N LYS A 119 -8.23 8.60 -15.66
CA LYS A 119 -9.57 8.56 -16.29
C LYS A 119 -10.06 7.15 -16.63
N ILE A 120 -9.14 6.20 -16.84
CA ILE A 120 -9.49 4.80 -17.12
C ILE A 120 -10.16 4.12 -15.91
N TYR A 121 -9.83 4.51 -14.68
CA TYR A 121 -10.41 3.97 -13.46
C TYR A 121 -11.73 4.66 -13.11
N SER A 122 -11.82 5.98 -13.28
CA SER A 122 -13.04 6.75 -13.02
C SER A 122 -14.19 6.32 -13.94
N LYS A 123 -13.89 5.99 -15.22
CA LYS A 123 -14.89 5.46 -16.18
C LYS A 123 -15.51 4.13 -15.75
N LYS A 124 -14.89 3.40 -14.82
CA LYS A 124 -15.36 2.11 -14.29
C LYS A 124 -15.95 2.22 -12.90
N ASN A 125 -16.18 3.43 -12.41
CA ASN A 125 -16.67 3.72 -11.07
C ASN A 125 -15.75 3.10 -9.97
N TYR A 126 -14.43 3.11 -10.20
CA TYR A 126 -13.46 2.80 -9.18
C TYR A 126 -13.17 4.05 -8.37
N ILE A 127 -12.88 3.84 -7.09
CA ILE A 127 -12.46 4.87 -6.14
C ILE A 127 -11.11 4.47 -5.52
N LEU A 128 -10.41 5.44 -4.97
CA LEU A 128 -9.27 5.19 -4.09
C LEU A 128 -9.73 4.52 -2.81
N GLN A 129 -8.82 3.78 -2.17
CA GLN A 129 -9.03 3.22 -0.84
C GLN A 129 -9.41 4.34 0.13
N ASP A 130 -10.55 4.19 0.78
CA ASP A 130 -11.07 5.10 1.79
C ASP A 130 -11.19 4.36 3.12
N TYR A 131 -10.40 4.78 4.09
CA TYR A 131 -10.37 4.16 5.43
C TYR A 131 -11.71 4.31 6.16
N ALA A 132 -12.38 5.46 6.06
CA ALA A 132 -13.67 5.68 6.70
C ALA A 132 -14.75 4.77 6.10
N LEU A 133 -14.77 4.64 4.77
CA LEU A 133 -15.68 3.74 4.05
C LEU A 133 -15.43 2.27 4.42
N MET A 134 -14.20 1.91 4.74
CA MET A 134 -13.81 0.58 5.23
C MET A 134 -14.12 0.36 6.72
N GLY A 135 -14.56 1.39 7.44
CA GLY A 135 -14.83 1.32 8.87
C GLY A 135 -13.57 1.36 9.76
N ILE A 136 -12.44 1.83 9.24
CA ILE A 136 -11.26 2.14 10.06
C ILE A 136 -11.57 3.38 10.90
N SER A 137 -11.26 3.30 12.18
CA SER A 137 -11.57 4.29 13.17
C SER A 137 -10.33 4.83 13.88
N GLN A 138 -10.49 5.91 14.65
CA GLN A 138 -9.40 6.47 15.47
C GLN A 138 -8.91 5.52 16.58
N ASN A 139 -9.70 4.49 16.92
CA ASN A 139 -9.32 3.48 17.91
C ASN A 139 -8.47 2.35 17.28
N ASP A 140 -8.36 2.31 15.97
CA ASP A 140 -7.55 1.32 15.26
C ASP A 140 -6.09 1.82 15.16
N THR A 141 -5.15 0.91 15.08
CA THR A 141 -3.73 1.24 15.18
C THR A 141 -3.07 1.25 13.81
N ASN A 142 -2.49 2.38 13.42
CA ASN A 142 -1.57 2.43 12.31
C ASN A 142 -0.27 1.69 12.68
N LEU A 143 -0.06 0.50 12.10
CA LEU A 143 1.12 -0.34 12.35
C LEU A 143 2.14 -0.24 11.20
N ASP A 144 2.15 0.84 10.46
CA ASP A 144 3.13 1.05 9.40
C ASP A 144 4.37 1.80 9.91
N LEU A 145 5.42 1.76 9.11
CA LEU A 145 6.64 2.48 9.37
C LEU A 145 6.42 3.98 9.15
N ASP A 146 6.99 4.78 10.02
CA ASP A 146 6.99 6.25 9.91
C ASP A 146 7.60 6.71 8.58
N LYS A 147 6.96 7.66 7.91
CA LYS A 147 7.40 8.19 6.62
C LYS A 147 8.82 8.77 6.67
N LYS A 148 9.12 9.52 7.74
CA LYS A 148 10.44 10.11 7.96
C LYS A 148 11.49 9.02 8.16
N ALA A 149 11.18 7.99 8.98
CA ALA A 149 12.09 6.89 9.26
C ALA A 149 12.46 6.09 8.00
N ILE A 150 11.53 5.94 7.06
CA ILE A 150 11.80 5.29 5.76
C ILE A 150 12.84 6.10 4.97
N ILE A 151 12.60 7.41 4.82
CA ILE A 151 13.51 8.31 4.08
C ILE A 151 14.88 8.34 4.73
N ASP A 152 14.96 8.52 6.04
CA ASP A 152 16.22 8.54 6.79
C ASP A 152 16.99 7.22 6.62
N SER A 153 16.31 6.08 6.57
CA SER A 153 16.91 4.77 6.33
C SER A 153 17.50 4.64 4.93
N ILE A 154 16.79 5.16 3.93
CA ILE A 154 17.26 5.21 2.54
C ILE A 154 18.48 6.13 2.44
N GLU A 155 18.38 7.33 2.99
CA GLU A 155 19.49 8.30 2.97
C GLU A 155 20.74 7.79 3.72
N LYS A 156 20.55 7.09 4.83
CA LYS A 156 21.65 6.46 5.57
C LYS A 156 22.38 5.41 4.74
N LYS A 157 21.63 4.67 3.90
CA LYS A 157 22.18 3.57 3.11
C LYS A 157 22.80 4.02 1.78
N TYR A 158 22.19 5.00 1.14
CA TYR A 158 22.50 5.36 -0.25
C TYR A 158 23.01 6.79 -0.42
N GLY A 159 23.06 7.58 0.64
CA GLY A 159 23.36 9.01 0.62
C GLY A 159 22.11 9.88 0.53
N LYS A 160 22.30 11.18 0.77
CA LYS A 160 21.22 12.17 0.79
C LYS A 160 20.48 12.24 -0.55
N ILE A 161 19.15 12.25 -0.49
CA ILE A 161 18.29 12.49 -1.64
C ILE A 161 18.36 13.99 -1.98
N GLN A 162 18.92 14.30 -3.15
CA GLN A 162 19.02 15.66 -3.67
C GLN A 162 17.83 15.94 -4.56
N LEU A 163 16.93 16.82 -4.12
CA LEU A 163 15.80 17.24 -4.91
C LEU A 163 16.29 18.15 -6.06
N THR A 164 15.81 17.89 -7.27
CA THR A 164 16.08 18.71 -8.44
C THR A 164 15.26 20.01 -8.39
N GLU A 165 15.57 20.98 -9.27
CA GLU A 165 14.73 22.18 -9.42
C GLU A 165 13.28 21.82 -9.78
N CYS A 166 13.08 20.80 -10.60
CA CYS A 166 11.76 20.30 -10.94
C CYS A 166 11.03 19.79 -9.68
N ASP A 167 11.69 18.98 -8.84
CA ASP A 167 11.11 18.47 -7.59
C ASP A 167 10.73 19.61 -6.63
N ILE A 168 11.59 20.62 -6.53
CA ILE A 168 11.40 21.76 -5.62
C ILE A 168 10.26 22.65 -6.10
N ASN A 169 10.20 22.94 -7.40
CA ASN A 169 9.25 23.92 -7.95
C ASN A 169 7.86 23.33 -8.24
N THR A 170 7.74 22.00 -8.40
CA THR A 170 6.42 21.36 -8.57
C THR A 170 5.70 21.27 -7.23
N SER A 171 4.49 21.84 -7.12
CA SER A 171 3.65 21.70 -5.94
C SER A 171 3.29 20.23 -5.68
N LEU A 172 3.00 19.87 -4.42
CA LEU A 172 2.52 18.53 -4.11
C LEU A 172 1.13 18.24 -4.69
N ASP A 173 0.36 19.29 -5.01
CA ASP A 173 -0.98 19.17 -5.57
C ASP A 173 -0.96 19.14 -7.12
N ASP A 174 0.20 19.43 -7.73
CA ASP A 174 0.35 19.42 -9.19
C ASP A 174 0.69 18.02 -9.71
N GLU A 175 0.40 17.81 -11.01
CA GLU A 175 0.85 16.61 -11.72
C GLU A 175 2.39 16.55 -11.70
N TYR A 176 2.91 15.39 -11.32
CA TYR A 176 4.35 15.19 -11.17
C TYR A 176 4.93 14.46 -12.40
N ASP A 177 5.72 15.19 -13.17
CA ASP A 177 6.39 14.68 -14.38
C ASP A 177 7.91 14.99 -14.36
N CYS A 178 8.52 14.95 -13.18
CA CYS A 178 9.96 15.15 -13.05
C CYS A 178 10.71 13.83 -13.25
N ASN A 179 11.81 13.88 -14.00
CA ASN A 179 12.73 12.74 -14.08
C ASN A 179 13.52 12.63 -12.76
N SER A 180 13.37 11.51 -12.08
CA SER A 180 14.08 11.22 -10.84
C SER A 180 14.95 9.98 -10.98
N ASP A 181 16.19 10.07 -10.50
CA ASP A 181 17.10 8.93 -10.40
C ASP A 181 16.80 8.03 -9.18
N TYR A 182 15.75 8.36 -8.43
CA TYR A 182 15.43 7.72 -7.15
C TYR A 182 14.37 6.63 -7.25
N ASP A 183 13.75 6.43 -8.39
CA ASP A 183 12.80 5.34 -8.66
C ASP A 183 13.40 3.95 -8.35
N LYS A 184 14.74 3.79 -8.49
CA LYS A 184 15.48 2.60 -8.10
C LYS A 184 15.32 2.25 -6.61
N TYR A 185 15.02 3.23 -5.75
CA TYR A 185 14.75 3.02 -4.33
C TYR A 185 13.29 2.70 -4.02
N ALA A 186 12.41 2.83 -5.02
CA ALA A 186 10.97 2.61 -4.83
C ALA A 186 10.66 1.20 -4.29
N PHE A 187 11.40 0.19 -4.72
CA PHE A 187 11.23 -1.17 -4.21
C PHE A 187 11.60 -1.26 -2.72
N GLU A 188 12.72 -0.65 -2.30
CA GLU A 188 13.12 -0.64 -0.90
C GLU A 188 12.17 0.18 -0.04
N PHE A 189 11.71 1.33 -0.55
CA PHE A 189 10.70 2.16 0.11
C PHE A 189 9.38 1.41 0.31
N LYS A 190 8.87 0.75 -0.74
CA LYS A 190 7.56 0.07 -0.70
C LYS A 190 7.58 -1.23 0.10
N ASN A 191 8.66 -1.99 0.03
CA ASN A 191 8.67 -3.37 0.49
C ASN A 191 9.73 -3.61 1.57
N LYS A 192 11.01 -3.57 1.22
CA LYS A 192 12.07 -4.13 2.04
C LYS A 192 12.13 -3.62 3.49
N PHE A 193 12.02 -2.30 3.69
CA PHE A 193 12.02 -1.72 5.04
C PHE A 193 10.69 -1.97 5.74
N ARG A 194 9.58 -1.79 5.03
CA ARG A 194 8.24 -1.86 5.59
C ARG A 194 7.86 -3.30 5.97
N ASP A 195 8.06 -4.26 5.08
CA ASP A 195 7.66 -5.65 5.33
C ASP A 195 8.39 -6.27 6.52
N SER A 196 9.69 -6.03 6.63
CA SER A 196 10.47 -6.49 7.79
C SER A 196 10.02 -5.78 9.08
N TYR A 197 9.68 -4.49 9.01
CA TYR A 197 9.14 -3.75 10.15
C TYR A 197 7.79 -4.30 10.56
N ILE A 198 6.85 -4.47 9.61
CA ILE A 198 5.50 -5.00 9.86
C ILE A 198 5.58 -6.39 10.52
N SER A 199 6.37 -7.31 9.95
CA SER A 199 6.55 -8.65 10.51
C SER A 199 7.04 -8.60 11.95
N ASN A 200 8.06 -7.76 12.23
CA ASN A 200 8.63 -7.62 13.56
C ASN A 200 7.64 -7.01 14.56
N GLU A 201 6.87 -6.00 14.16
CA GLU A 201 5.90 -5.37 15.05
C GLU A 201 4.72 -6.32 15.34
N VAL A 202 4.21 -7.02 14.32
CA VAL A 202 3.16 -8.02 14.50
C VAL A 202 3.57 -9.11 15.50
N LEU A 203 4.82 -9.58 15.43
CA LEU A 203 5.34 -10.61 16.33
C LEU A 203 5.53 -10.13 17.80
N LYS A 204 5.55 -8.80 18.03
CA LYS A 204 5.59 -8.21 19.39
C LYS A 204 4.21 -7.97 19.99
N LEU A 205 3.15 -8.02 19.18
CA LEU A 205 1.78 -7.81 19.64
C LEU A 205 1.41 -8.88 20.67
N LYS A 206 0.70 -8.45 21.71
CA LYS A 206 0.24 -9.33 22.80
C LYS A 206 -1.23 -9.72 22.65
N GLU A 207 -1.90 -9.16 21.70
CA GLU A 207 -3.30 -9.39 21.36
C GLU A 207 -3.46 -10.82 20.84
N ASP A 208 -4.46 -11.55 21.34
CA ASP A 208 -4.77 -12.91 20.88
C ASP A 208 -5.49 -12.88 19.52
N LYS A 209 -6.19 -11.79 19.20
CA LYS A 209 -7.01 -11.64 18.01
C LYS A 209 -6.61 -10.38 17.24
N ILE A 210 -6.00 -10.54 16.08
CA ILE A 210 -5.37 -9.48 15.28
C ILE A 210 -5.95 -9.46 13.87
N VAL A 211 -6.34 -8.29 13.39
CA VAL A 211 -6.59 -8.02 11.96
C VAL A 211 -5.47 -7.18 11.41
N LEU A 212 -4.85 -7.60 10.31
CA LEU A 212 -3.84 -6.85 9.56
C LEU A 212 -4.42 -6.43 8.21
N ILE A 213 -4.67 -5.14 8.04
CA ILE A 213 -5.21 -4.55 6.81
C ILE A 213 -4.06 -3.92 6.03
N TYR A 214 -3.57 -4.64 5.03
CA TYR A 214 -2.41 -4.24 4.22
C TYR A 214 -2.63 -4.52 2.75
N GLY A 215 -1.95 -3.77 1.89
CA GLY A 215 -1.91 -4.04 0.45
C GLY A 215 -1.53 -5.49 0.17
N LYS A 216 -2.19 -6.12 -0.81
CA LYS A 216 -2.07 -7.55 -1.14
C LYS A 216 -0.62 -8.02 -1.33
N MET A 217 0.26 -7.14 -1.79
CA MET A 217 1.67 -7.50 -2.02
C MET A 217 2.45 -7.75 -0.73
N HIS A 218 2.08 -7.12 0.38
CA HIS A 218 2.73 -7.34 1.69
C HIS A 218 2.57 -8.77 2.19
N TRP A 219 1.52 -9.49 1.76
CA TRP A 219 1.33 -10.90 2.11
C TRP A 219 2.54 -11.76 1.77
N TYR A 220 3.13 -11.57 0.59
CA TYR A 220 4.24 -12.40 0.11
C TYR A 220 5.52 -12.23 0.93
N PHE A 221 5.65 -11.15 1.67
CA PHE A 221 6.80 -10.86 2.51
C PHE A 221 6.52 -11.16 3.99
N VAL A 222 5.33 -10.81 4.50
CA VAL A 222 4.95 -11.00 5.90
C VAL A 222 4.65 -12.47 6.20
N TYR A 223 4.01 -13.19 5.28
CA TYR A 223 3.64 -14.59 5.45
C TYR A 223 4.81 -15.52 5.80
N PRO A 224 5.93 -15.53 5.06
CA PRO A 224 7.08 -16.37 5.39
C PRO A 224 7.63 -16.13 6.81
N ASP A 225 7.65 -14.89 7.26
CA ASP A 225 8.11 -14.54 8.59
C ASP A 225 7.16 -15.07 9.68
N LEU A 226 5.85 -14.95 9.47
CA LEU A 226 4.86 -15.49 10.39
C LEU A 226 4.96 -17.02 10.48
N ILE A 227 5.10 -17.73 9.35
CA ILE A 227 5.28 -19.18 9.33
C ILE A 227 6.54 -19.60 10.08
N LYS A 228 7.66 -18.91 9.84
CA LYS A 228 8.93 -19.16 10.54
C LYS A 228 8.80 -18.98 12.05
N ASN A 229 7.89 -18.12 12.51
CA ASN A 229 7.61 -17.85 13.93
C ASN A 229 6.43 -18.66 14.48
N GLY A 230 6.07 -19.77 13.84
CA GLY A 230 5.17 -20.79 14.38
C GLY A 230 3.69 -20.59 14.08
N PHE A 231 3.34 -19.63 13.21
CA PHE A 231 1.98 -19.53 12.68
C PHE A 231 1.75 -20.57 11.59
N LYS A 232 0.49 -20.96 11.42
CA LYS A 232 0.03 -21.86 10.36
C LYS A 232 -1.16 -21.22 9.66
N LEU A 233 -1.20 -21.31 8.34
CA LEU A 233 -2.34 -20.86 7.54
C LEU A 233 -3.48 -21.85 7.75
N THR A 234 -4.61 -21.40 8.31
CA THR A 234 -5.80 -22.20 8.57
C THR A 234 -6.90 -21.93 7.57
N GLN A 235 -6.90 -20.73 6.95
CA GLN A 235 -7.83 -20.36 5.89
C GLN A 235 -7.17 -19.49 4.82
N GLY A 236 -7.58 -19.67 3.57
CA GLY A 236 -7.07 -18.94 2.41
C GLY A 236 -6.04 -19.75 1.63
N LYS A 237 -5.43 -19.11 0.60
CA LYS A 237 -4.35 -19.69 -0.23
C LYS A 237 -3.11 -18.84 -0.12
N VAL A 238 -1.95 -19.43 -0.22
CA VAL A 238 -0.66 -18.74 -0.30
C VAL A 238 -0.56 -17.94 -1.59
#